data_34f9dfe4d4a321f7015ce2cd58b6b454
#
_entry.id   34f9dfe4d4a321f7015ce2cd58b6b454
#
_cell.length_a   1.000
_cell.length_b   1.000
_cell.length_c   1.000
_cell.angle_alpha   90.00
_cell.angle_beta   90.00
_cell.angle_gamma   90.00
#
_symmetry.space_group_name_H-M   'P 1'
#
loop_
_entity.id
_entity.type
_entity.pdbx_description
1 polymer ?
#
loop_
_entity_poly.entity_id
_entity_poly.type
_entity_poly.pdbx_seq_one_letter_code
_entity_poly.pdbx_strand_id
1 'polypeptide(L)'
;VINNSKNGLKINMNCGSTNLEPLKKALRENPADMGFSFDGDADRVIGMDSKGNVLDGDHILFLWGRELMEQKMLTNNLLISTQMANLGFESAWKKIGGILHRTNVGDKYVHDAIKEKRADLGGEQSGHILSKINNFSGDGILTALQISKYCKVKNINLNDWLKSSFEPLPQKLTNIKLDFNIKKLNPKTKILIDQTIENFQALYSDNCRVYIRPSGTEPLIRVLVEAKNHEEVNSLSSEITNKLFLEINKIIN
;
A
#
# COMPACT_ATOMS: atom_id res chain seq x y z
N VAL A 1 15.39 21.08 0.97
CA VAL A 1 14.17 20.90 0.18
C VAL A 1 14.55 20.85 -1.28
N ILE A 2 14.04 19.86 -2.01
CA ILE A 2 14.26 19.67 -3.45
C ILE A 2 12.90 19.68 -4.17
N ASN A 3 12.94 19.86 -5.50
CA ASN A 3 11.74 19.87 -6.36
C ASN A 3 10.63 20.86 -5.92
N ASN A 4 11.02 22.02 -5.37
CA ASN A 4 10.12 23.04 -4.80
C ASN A 4 9.75 24.14 -5.81
N SER A 5 9.66 23.81 -7.09
CA SER A 5 9.25 24.77 -8.13
C SER A 5 7.82 25.29 -7.88
N LYS A 6 7.63 26.62 -7.97
CA LYS A 6 6.30 27.24 -7.86
C LYS A 6 5.44 27.09 -9.13
N ASN A 7 5.95 26.39 -10.16
CA ASN A 7 5.19 26.15 -11.38
C ASN A 7 4.30 24.92 -11.21
N GLY A 8 2.98 25.10 -11.17
CA GLY A 8 1.99 24.04 -11.02
C GLY A 8 2.06 22.93 -12.09
N LEU A 9 2.57 23.23 -13.29
CA LEU A 9 2.78 22.25 -14.35
C LEU A 9 3.90 21.24 -14.03
N LYS A 10 4.71 21.51 -13.00
CA LYS A 10 5.80 20.62 -12.54
C LYS A 10 5.43 19.77 -11.33
N ILE A 11 4.20 19.84 -10.84
CA ILE A 11 3.72 18.99 -9.75
C ILE A 11 3.89 17.51 -10.16
N ASN A 12 4.52 16.70 -9.30
CA ASN A 12 4.83 15.29 -9.52
C ASN A 12 5.68 14.96 -10.78
N MET A 13 6.24 15.97 -11.45
CA MET A 13 7.08 15.78 -12.63
C MET A 13 8.44 15.19 -12.21
N ASN A 14 8.62 13.88 -12.45
CA ASN A 14 9.83 13.12 -12.11
C ASN A 14 10.22 13.22 -10.62
N CYS A 15 9.27 13.41 -9.73
CA CYS A 15 9.46 13.50 -8.27
C CYS A 15 8.19 13.09 -7.53
N GLY A 16 8.16 13.24 -6.20
CA GLY A 16 7.01 12.96 -5.35
C GLY A 16 6.99 11.53 -4.82
N SER A 17 5.89 11.15 -4.16
CA SER A 17 5.75 9.86 -3.48
C SER A 17 5.81 8.64 -4.41
N THR A 18 5.61 8.83 -5.71
CA THR A 18 5.66 7.76 -6.73
C THR A 18 6.99 7.68 -7.48
N ASN A 19 7.90 8.65 -7.28
CA ASN A 19 9.24 8.64 -7.87
C ASN A 19 10.27 9.14 -6.85
N LEU A 20 10.94 8.19 -6.21
CA LEU A 20 11.87 8.43 -5.10
C LEU A 20 13.31 8.66 -5.54
N GLU A 21 13.65 8.55 -6.83
CA GLU A 21 15.02 8.72 -7.31
C GLU A 21 15.63 10.10 -6.96
N PRO A 22 14.89 11.22 -7.05
CA PRO A 22 15.42 12.52 -6.62
C PRO A 22 15.75 12.55 -5.12
N LEU A 23 14.91 11.95 -4.26
CA LEU A 23 15.16 11.87 -2.83
C LEU A 23 16.39 11.00 -2.54
N LYS A 24 16.49 9.84 -3.17
CA LYS A 24 17.63 8.92 -3.03
C LYS A 24 18.95 9.56 -3.48
N LYS A 25 18.92 10.30 -4.57
CA LYS A 25 20.06 11.08 -5.03
C LYS A 25 20.46 12.15 -4.02
N ALA A 26 19.49 12.92 -3.53
CA ALA A 26 19.74 14.00 -2.56
C ALA A 26 20.34 13.48 -1.25
N LEU A 27 19.87 12.33 -0.72
CA LEU A 27 20.43 11.70 0.47
C LEU A 27 21.86 11.20 0.29
N ARG A 28 22.23 10.77 -0.93
CA ARG A 28 23.62 10.38 -1.26
C ARG A 28 24.55 11.59 -1.34
N GLU A 29 24.08 12.70 -1.92
CA GLU A 29 24.86 13.91 -2.10
C GLU A 29 24.94 14.76 -0.83
N ASN A 30 23.90 14.73 -0.01
CA ASN A 30 23.77 15.46 1.24
C ASN A 30 23.30 14.53 2.35
N PRO A 31 24.21 13.85 3.05
CA PRO A 31 23.88 12.89 4.08
C PRO A 31 22.94 13.48 5.14
N ALA A 32 21.84 12.76 5.41
CA ALA A 32 20.88 13.08 6.45
C ALA A 32 20.36 11.79 7.10
N ASP A 33 19.81 11.89 8.30
CA ASP A 33 19.29 10.73 9.03
C ASP A 33 18.09 10.09 8.35
N MET A 34 17.28 10.91 7.68
CA MET A 34 16.09 10.50 6.94
C MET A 34 15.68 11.53 5.89
N GLY A 35 14.88 11.10 4.94
CA GLY A 35 14.25 11.96 3.93
C GLY A 35 12.79 11.59 3.72
N PHE A 36 11.99 12.54 3.26
CA PHE A 36 10.57 12.33 2.98
C PHE A 36 10.19 12.89 1.62
N SER A 37 9.36 12.15 0.90
CA SER A 37 8.82 12.54 -0.39
C SER A 37 7.30 12.60 -0.30
N PHE A 38 6.74 13.72 -0.74
CA PHE A 38 5.31 14.00 -0.71
C PHE A 38 4.75 13.99 -2.13
N ASP A 39 3.48 13.74 -2.29
CA ASP A 39 2.77 13.99 -3.55
C ASP A 39 2.32 15.47 -3.67
N GLY A 40 1.53 15.80 -4.69
CA GLY A 40 1.29 17.18 -5.08
C GLY A 40 0.54 18.03 -4.07
N ASP A 41 -0.35 17.45 -3.29
CA ASP A 41 -1.13 18.08 -2.23
C ASP A 41 -0.68 17.68 -0.83
N ALA A 42 0.39 16.88 -0.75
CA ALA A 42 1.05 16.43 0.47
C ALA A 42 0.13 15.62 1.41
N ASP A 43 -0.89 14.96 0.88
CA ASP A 43 -1.75 14.03 1.63
C ASP A 43 -1.09 12.65 1.80
N ARG A 44 -0.03 12.37 1.02
CA ARG A 44 0.79 11.14 1.06
C ARG A 44 2.24 11.46 1.38
N VAL A 45 2.88 10.51 2.05
CA VAL A 45 4.31 10.55 2.34
C VAL A 45 4.96 9.17 2.21
N ILE A 46 6.11 9.15 1.57
CA ILE A 46 7.03 8.01 1.59
C ILE A 46 8.34 8.47 2.22
N GLY A 47 8.80 7.74 3.21
CA GLY A 47 10.08 8.01 3.88
C GLY A 47 11.23 7.22 3.27
N MET A 48 12.45 7.65 3.59
CA MET A 48 13.68 6.95 3.25
C MET A 48 14.70 7.15 4.37
N ASP A 49 15.37 6.08 4.76
CA ASP A 49 16.45 6.16 5.74
C ASP A 49 17.77 6.65 5.11
N SER A 50 18.79 6.86 5.95
CA SER A 50 20.13 7.30 5.52
C SER A 50 20.83 6.33 4.55
N LYS A 51 20.37 5.08 4.44
CA LYS A 51 20.93 4.05 3.55
C LYS A 51 20.15 3.89 2.25
N GLY A 52 19.03 4.62 2.10
CA GLY A 52 18.18 4.55 0.92
C GLY A 52 17.11 3.46 0.99
N ASN A 53 16.86 2.85 2.16
CA ASN A 53 15.75 1.94 2.35
C ASN A 53 14.44 2.73 2.44
N VAL A 54 13.41 2.24 1.75
CA VAL A 54 12.11 2.90 1.64
C VAL A 54 11.23 2.57 2.85
N LEU A 55 10.62 3.59 3.41
CA LEU A 55 9.57 3.52 4.42
C LEU A 55 8.25 3.88 3.73
N ASP A 56 7.54 2.88 3.21
CA ASP A 56 6.22 3.06 2.60
C ASP A 56 5.09 3.12 3.64
N GLY A 57 3.85 3.25 3.18
CA GLY A 57 2.70 3.35 4.08
C GLY A 57 2.49 2.13 4.97
N ASP A 58 2.83 0.93 4.51
CA ASP A 58 2.73 -0.30 5.31
C ASP A 58 3.75 -0.28 6.46
N HIS A 59 4.98 0.16 6.20
CA HIS A 59 6.00 0.34 7.23
C HIS A 59 5.60 1.43 8.23
N ILE A 60 5.05 2.55 7.74
CA ILE A 60 4.56 3.64 8.60
C ILE A 60 3.45 3.13 9.52
N LEU A 61 2.46 2.42 8.98
CA LEU A 61 1.36 1.84 9.76
C LEU A 61 1.86 0.85 10.81
N PHE A 62 2.79 -0.03 10.44
CA PHE A 62 3.37 -1.01 11.37
C PHE A 62 4.11 -0.32 12.51
N LEU A 63 5.02 0.59 12.18
CA LEU A 63 5.88 1.25 13.16
C LEU A 63 5.09 2.18 14.07
N TRP A 64 4.22 3.02 13.50
CA TRP A 64 3.37 3.93 14.27
C TRP A 64 2.32 3.16 15.08
N GLY A 65 1.69 2.14 14.48
CA GLY A 65 0.74 1.28 15.17
C GLY A 65 1.36 0.57 16.37
N ARG A 66 2.59 0.05 16.23
CA ARG A 66 3.33 -0.59 17.33
C ARG A 66 3.59 0.41 18.47
N GLU A 67 4.00 1.64 18.16
CA GLU A 67 4.20 2.68 19.18
C GLU A 67 2.89 3.00 19.93
N LEU A 68 1.78 3.11 19.21
CA LEU A 68 0.46 3.32 19.84
C LEU A 68 0.02 2.12 20.68
N MET A 69 0.32 0.90 20.24
CA MET A 69 0.03 -0.33 20.97
C MET A 69 0.84 -0.39 22.28
N GLU A 70 2.14 -0.10 22.24
CA GLU A 70 3.01 -0.03 23.42
C GLU A 70 2.53 1.01 24.44
N GLN A 71 2.01 2.15 23.95
CA GLN A 71 1.45 3.22 24.77
C GLN A 71 0.00 2.95 25.22
N LYS A 72 -0.60 1.81 24.83
CA LYS A 72 -2.02 1.46 25.06
C LYS A 72 -3.01 2.48 24.47
N MET A 73 -2.63 3.11 23.36
CA MET A 73 -3.40 4.12 22.65
C MET A 73 -4.00 3.59 21.34
N LEU A 74 -3.82 2.31 21.04
CA LEU A 74 -4.39 1.65 19.85
C LEU A 74 -5.57 0.76 20.27
N THR A 75 -6.77 1.18 19.97
CA THR A 75 -8.00 0.46 20.32
C THR A 75 -8.01 -0.93 19.67
N ASN A 76 -8.15 -1.98 20.49
CA ASN A 76 -8.18 -3.39 20.08
C ASN A 76 -6.96 -3.85 19.26
N ASN A 77 -5.85 -3.12 19.30
CA ASN A 77 -4.67 -3.36 18.46
C ASN A 77 -5.02 -3.43 16.95
N LEU A 78 -6.04 -2.67 16.55
CA LEU A 78 -6.63 -2.70 15.23
C LEU A 78 -6.02 -1.64 14.33
N LEU A 79 -5.49 -2.08 13.18
CA LEU A 79 -5.14 -1.22 12.05
C LEU A 79 -6.10 -1.46 10.88
N ILE A 80 -6.39 -0.39 10.16
CA ILE A 80 -7.16 -0.45 8.92
C ILE A 80 -6.20 -0.22 7.74
N SER A 81 -6.23 -1.11 6.73
CA SER A 81 -5.53 -0.86 5.48
C SER A 81 -6.31 -1.41 4.29
N THR A 82 -5.78 -1.28 3.09
CA THR A 82 -6.46 -1.75 1.88
C THR A 82 -6.01 -3.16 1.49
N GLN A 83 -6.69 -3.73 0.49
CA GLN A 83 -6.27 -4.98 -0.15
C GLN A 83 -4.87 -4.90 -0.78
N MET A 84 -4.28 -3.72 -0.91
CA MET A 84 -2.92 -3.56 -1.44
C MET A 84 -1.83 -3.71 -0.37
N ALA A 85 -2.19 -3.70 0.91
CA ALA A 85 -1.23 -3.88 2.00
C ALA A 85 -0.49 -5.22 1.89
N ASN A 86 0.82 -5.22 2.13
CA ASN A 86 1.69 -6.38 1.98
C ASN A 86 1.32 -7.48 2.99
N LEU A 87 1.37 -8.74 2.55
CA LEU A 87 1.07 -9.89 3.41
C LEU A 87 2.14 -10.06 4.52
N GLY A 88 3.38 -9.66 4.26
CA GLY A 88 4.44 -9.63 5.28
C GLY A 88 4.09 -8.68 6.43
N PHE A 89 3.53 -7.51 6.12
CA PHE A 89 3.02 -6.57 7.11
C PHE A 89 1.92 -7.21 7.98
N GLU A 90 0.88 -7.77 7.35
CA GLU A 90 -0.21 -8.43 8.09
C GLU A 90 0.27 -9.55 8.99
N SER A 91 1.16 -10.42 8.46
CA SER A 91 1.72 -11.54 9.20
C SER A 91 2.54 -11.10 10.42
N ALA A 92 3.36 -10.06 10.24
CA ALA A 92 4.15 -9.51 11.34
C ALA A 92 3.29 -8.79 12.37
N TRP A 93 2.25 -8.05 11.92
CA TRP A 93 1.31 -7.38 12.81
C TRP A 93 0.54 -8.37 13.68
N LYS A 94 0.09 -9.47 13.07
CA LYS A 94 -0.58 -10.57 13.78
C LYS A 94 0.35 -11.24 14.81
N LYS A 95 1.63 -11.43 14.49
CA LYS A 95 2.61 -12.05 15.42
C LYS A 95 2.78 -11.27 16.72
N ILE A 96 2.64 -9.95 16.70
CA ILE A 96 2.74 -9.10 17.89
C ILE A 96 1.38 -8.86 18.58
N GLY A 97 0.32 -9.59 18.19
CA GLY A 97 -1.01 -9.49 18.78
C GLY A 97 -1.91 -8.41 18.17
N GLY A 98 -1.57 -7.91 16.99
CA GLY A 98 -2.37 -6.95 16.25
C GLY A 98 -3.40 -7.59 15.33
N ILE A 99 -4.38 -6.79 14.92
CA ILE A 99 -5.43 -7.13 13.96
C ILE A 99 -5.31 -6.17 12.79
N LEU A 100 -5.23 -6.68 11.55
CA LEU A 100 -5.32 -5.87 10.34
C LEU A 100 -6.66 -6.12 9.67
N HIS A 101 -7.45 -5.06 9.50
CA HIS A 101 -8.68 -5.12 8.72
C HIS A 101 -8.42 -4.53 7.33
N ARG A 102 -8.70 -5.31 6.28
CA ARG A 102 -8.52 -4.91 4.89
C ARG A 102 -9.81 -4.38 4.30
N THR A 103 -9.72 -3.24 3.64
CA THR A 103 -10.82 -2.62 2.88
C THR A 103 -10.57 -2.72 1.38
N ASN A 104 -11.55 -2.33 0.59
CA ASN A 104 -11.31 -2.01 -0.81
C ASN A 104 -10.28 -0.87 -0.95
N VAL A 105 -9.63 -0.80 -2.10
CA VAL A 105 -8.63 0.25 -2.40
C VAL A 105 -9.30 1.62 -2.54
N GLY A 106 -8.80 2.57 -1.82
CA GLY A 106 -9.25 3.98 -1.81
C GLY A 106 -9.41 4.51 -0.38
N ASP A 107 -8.97 5.74 -0.17
CA ASP A 107 -8.99 6.47 1.10
C ASP A 107 -10.37 6.49 1.77
N LYS A 108 -11.43 6.69 0.98
CA LYS A 108 -12.81 6.65 1.45
C LYS A 108 -13.14 5.35 2.19
N TYR A 109 -12.73 4.20 1.66
CA TYR A 109 -13.03 2.91 2.28
C TYR A 109 -12.25 2.71 3.59
N VAL A 110 -11.01 3.20 3.64
CA VAL A 110 -10.21 3.21 4.87
C VAL A 110 -10.86 4.09 5.92
N HIS A 111 -11.28 5.30 5.54
CA HIS A 111 -11.93 6.26 6.43
C HIS A 111 -13.28 5.72 6.97
N ASP A 112 -14.11 5.12 6.10
CA ASP A 112 -15.38 4.54 6.51
C ASP A 112 -15.18 3.38 7.50
N ALA A 113 -14.20 2.49 7.23
CA ALA A 113 -13.86 1.39 8.13
C ALA A 113 -13.26 1.86 9.47
N ILE A 114 -12.46 2.92 9.48
CA ILE A 114 -11.96 3.54 10.72
C ILE A 114 -13.14 3.98 11.59
N LYS A 115 -14.14 4.66 11.02
CA LYS A 115 -15.32 5.11 11.75
C LYS A 115 -16.17 3.93 12.26
N GLU A 116 -16.47 2.98 11.39
CA GLU A 116 -17.29 1.81 11.70
C GLU A 116 -16.68 0.98 12.85
N LYS A 117 -15.38 0.71 12.75
CA LYS A 117 -14.65 -0.14 13.69
C LYS A 117 -14.03 0.61 14.86
N ARG A 118 -14.17 1.96 14.89
CA ARG A 118 -13.58 2.84 15.89
C ARG A 118 -12.07 2.65 16.03
N ALA A 119 -11.38 2.49 14.89
CA ALA A 119 -9.93 2.38 14.86
C ALA A 119 -9.26 3.75 15.04
N ASP A 120 -8.03 3.78 15.55
CA ASP A 120 -7.28 5.02 15.78
C ASP A 120 -6.29 5.35 14.66
N LEU A 121 -5.94 4.34 13.82
CA LEU A 121 -4.95 4.45 12.75
C LEU A 121 -5.32 3.55 11.58
N GLY A 122 -5.16 4.06 10.39
CA GLY A 122 -5.29 3.32 9.14
C GLY A 122 -4.61 4.05 7.99
N GLY A 123 -4.57 3.42 6.81
CA GLY A 123 -3.95 4.03 5.64
C GLY A 123 -3.73 3.05 4.51
N GLU A 124 -2.97 3.51 3.53
CA GLU A 124 -2.63 2.76 2.33
C GLU A 124 -1.11 2.62 2.17
N GLN A 125 -0.67 1.59 1.50
CA GLN A 125 0.74 1.39 1.13
C GLN A 125 1.33 2.61 0.39
N SER A 126 0.49 3.34 -0.35
CA SER A 126 0.88 4.58 -1.04
C SER A 126 1.33 5.73 -0.13
N GLY A 127 1.21 5.59 1.19
CA GLY A 127 1.60 6.59 2.19
C GLY A 127 0.49 7.56 2.59
N HIS A 128 -0.76 7.32 2.18
CA HIS A 128 -1.92 8.06 2.68
C HIS A 128 -2.31 7.51 4.05
N ILE A 129 -1.97 8.23 5.12
CA ILE A 129 -2.14 7.79 6.50
C ILE A 129 -3.22 8.62 7.20
N LEU A 130 -4.18 7.94 7.78
CA LEU A 130 -5.30 8.49 8.54
C LEU A 130 -5.13 8.15 10.02
N SER A 131 -5.06 9.16 10.87
CA SER A 131 -4.89 8.95 12.31
C SER A 131 -5.85 9.82 13.11
N LYS A 132 -6.15 9.40 14.33
CA LYS A 132 -6.95 10.18 15.27
C LYS A 132 -6.34 11.54 15.61
N ILE A 133 -5.01 11.66 15.53
CA ILE A 133 -4.29 12.92 15.85
C ILE A 133 -4.68 14.05 14.89
N ASN A 134 -4.93 13.74 13.61
CA ASN A 134 -5.30 14.71 12.58
C ASN A 134 -6.77 14.60 12.13
N ASN A 135 -7.64 14.13 13.03
CA ASN A 135 -9.07 13.94 12.74
C ASN A 135 -9.33 13.07 11.48
N PHE A 136 -8.44 12.10 11.26
CA PHE A 136 -8.51 11.16 10.13
C PHE A 136 -8.43 11.82 8.74
N SER A 137 -7.78 12.97 8.64
CA SER A 137 -7.41 13.57 7.36
C SER A 137 -6.03 13.06 6.92
N GLY A 138 -5.83 12.84 5.62
CA GLY A 138 -4.50 12.56 5.07
C GLY A 138 -3.59 13.77 5.27
N ASP A 139 -2.47 13.59 5.97
CA ASP A 139 -1.48 14.64 6.22
C ASP A 139 -0.07 14.02 6.24
N GLY A 140 0.58 14.07 5.07
CA GLY A 140 1.92 13.52 4.91
C GLY A 140 2.96 14.27 5.74
N ILE A 141 2.81 15.58 5.90
CA ILE A 141 3.75 16.39 6.68
C ILE A 141 3.67 16.03 8.16
N LEU A 142 2.45 15.95 8.71
CA LEU A 142 2.26 15.49 10.09
C LEU A 142 2.79 14.07 10.28
N THR A 143 2.53 13.18 9.33
CA THR A 143 3.05 11.80 9.36
C THR A 143 4.58 11.78 9.40
N ALA A 144 5.26 12.55 8.54
CA ALA A 144 6.72 12.68 8.56
C ALA A 144 7.25 13.21 9.90
N LEU A 145 6.58 14.21 10.49
CA LEU A 145 6.91 14.75 11.80
C LEU A 145 6.72 13.73 12.93
N GLN A 146 5.67 12.90 12.89
CA GLN A 146 5.46 11.83 13.87
C GLN A 146 6.56 10.76 13.79
N ILE A 147 6.94 10.33 12.59
CA ILE A 147 8.05 9.38 12.40
C ILE A 147 9.36 9.98 12.96
N SER A 148 9.67 11.23 12.62
CA SER A 148 10.85 11.94 13.11
C SER A 148 10.85 12.08 14.64
N LYS A 149 9.70 12.42 15.22
CA LYS A 149 9.50 12.51 16.67
C LYS A 149 9.77 11.17 17.36
N TYR A 150 9.23 10.06 16.83
CA TYR A 150 9.45 8.74 17.43
C TYR A 150 10.92 8.35 17.40
N CYS A 151 11.61 8.56 16.27
CA CYS A 151 13.06 8.33 16.20
C CYS A 151 13.82 9.15 17.24
N LYS A 152 13.46 10.43 17.40
CA LYS A 152 14.10 11.33 18.36
C LYS A 152 13.85 10.91 19.82
N VAL A 153 12.59 10.62 20.17
CA VAL A 153 12.21 10.27 21.55
C VAL A 153 12.79 8.93 21.97
N LYS A 154 12.80 7.95 21.08
CA LYS A 154 13.35 6.62 21.33
C LYS A 154 14.88 6.58 21.21
N ASN A 155 15.51 7.66 20.75
CA ASN A 155 16.95 7.70 20.43
C ASN A 155 17.37 6.56 19.50
N ILE A 156 16.56 6.29 18.47
CA ILE A 156 16.78 5.26 17.46
C ILE A 156 16.87 5.90 16.08
N ASN A 157 17.79 5.44 15.24
CA ASN A 157 17.79 5.89 13.84
C ASN A 157 16.71 5.17 13.01
N LEU A 158 16.27 5.79 11.92
CA LEU A 158 15.19 5.26 11.08
C LEU A 158 15.55 3.89 10.48
N ASN A 159 16.82 3.64 10.14
CA ASN A 159 17.26 2.36 9.61
C ASN A 159 17.02 1.20 10.58
N ASP A 160 17.37 1.38 11.85
CA ASP A 160 17.21 0.33 12.84
C ASP A 160 15.73 0.15 13.21
N TRP A 161 14.97 1.24 13.25
CA TRP A 161 13.52 1.18 13.46
C TRP A 161 12.82 0.44 12.32
N LEU A 162 13.18 0.76 11.06
CA LEU A 162 12.65 0.09 9.87
C LEU A 162 12.98 -1.42 9.85
N LYS A 163 14.22 -1.80 10.18
CA LYS A 163 14.60 -3.21 10.30
C LYS A 163 13.83 -3.97 11.39
N SER A 164 13.37 -3.28 12.42
CA SER A 164 12.55 -3.86 13.48
C SER A 164 11.07 -4.02 13.08
N SER A 165 10.68 -3.61 11.87
CA SER A 165 9.32 -3.76 11.35
C SER A 165 9.08 -5.18 10.81
N PHE A 166 8.88 -5.33 9.56
CA PHE A 166 8.63 -6.60 8.88
C PHE A 166 9.45 -6.69 7.58
N GLU A 167 9.63 -7.90 7.11
CA GLU A 167 10.18 -8.15 5.78
C GLU A 167 9.03 -8.20 4.77
N PRO A 168 8.98 -7.28 3.80
CA PRO A 168 7.95 -7.32 2.77
C PRO A 168 8.07 -8.57 1.92
N LEU A 169 6.97 -9.27 1.72
CA LEU A 169 6.94 -10.35 0.75
C LEU A 169 7.01 -9.78 -0.67
N PRO A 170 7.74 -10.44 -1.58
CA PRO A 170 7.74 -10.09 -2.99
C PRO A 170 6.34 -10.03 -3.54
N GLN A 171 6.02 -8.95 -4.27
CA GLN A 171 4.71 -8.76 -4.89
C GLN A 171 4.86 -8.25 -6.32
N LYS A 172 3.89 -8.58 -7.17
CA LYS A 172 3.80 -8.13 -8.55
C LYS A 172 2.37 -7.75 -8.90
N LEU A 173 2.20 -6.52 -9.37
CA LEU A 173 0.94 -6.04 -9.92
C LEU A 173 1.02 -6.12 -11.44
N THR A 174 0.11 -6.89 -12.05
CA THR A 174 0.02 -7.04 -13.50
C THR A 174 -1.34 -6.54 -13.97
N ASN A 175 -1.35 -5.82 -15.09
CA ASN A 175 -2.56 -5.30 -15.72
C ASN A 175 -2.90 -6.15 -16.96
N ILE A 176 -4.06 -6.78 -16.97
CA ILE A 176 -4.63 -7.44 -18.12
C ILE A 176 -5.47 -6.42 -18.88
N LYS A 177 -5.02 -5.96 -20.04
CA LYS A 177 -5.79 -5.05 -20.90
C LYS A 177 -6.93 -5.81 -21.55
N LEU A 178 -8.09 -5.17 -21.64
CA LEU A 178 -9.29 -5.70 -22.25
C LEU A 178 -9.71 -4.80 -23.42
N ASP A 179 -10.23 -5.41 -24.48
CA ASP A 179 -10.76 -4.68 -25.64
C ASP A 179 -12.17 -4.12 -25.39
N PHE A 180 -12.70 -4.32 -24.19
CA PHE A 180 -14.03 -3.90 -23.77
C PHE A 180 -14.03 -3.31 -22.35
N ASN A 181 -15.06 -2.54 -22.04
CA ASN A 181 -15.22 -1.98 -20.69
C ASN A 181 -16.19 -2.83 -19.88
N ILE A 182 -15.70 -3.47 -18.81
CA ILE A 182 -16.48 -4.34 -17.92
C ILE A 182 -17.74 -3.63 -17.37
N LYS A 183 -17.65 -2.31 -17.12
CA LYS A 183 -18.82 -1.53 -16.63
C LYS A 183 -19.97 -1.44 -17.64
N LYS A 184 -19.67 -1.59 -18.93
CA LYS A 184 -20.67 -1.53 -20.02
C LYS A 184 -21.26 -2.89 -20.37
N LEU A 185 -20.78 -3.98 -19.75
CA LEU A 185 -21.32 -5.31 -19.98
C LEU A 185 -22.71 -5.46 -19.33
N ASN A 186 -23.50 -6.38 -19.88
CA ASN A 186 -24.77 -6.73 -19.28
C ASN A 186 -24.57 -7.39 -17.90
N PRO A 187 -25.58 -7.33 -16.99
CA PRO A 187 -25.43 -7.83 -15.61
C PRO A 187 -25.05 -9.31 -15.52
N LYS A 188 -25.55 -10.17 -16.42
CA LYS A 188 -25.24 -11.61 -16.41
C LYS A 188 -23.77 -11.86 -16.71
N THR A 189 -23.23 -11.24 -17.75
CA THR A 189 -21.81 -11.36 -18.11
C THR A 189 -20.90 -10.82 -17.00
N LYS A 190 -21.31 -9.72 -16.37
CA LYS A 190 -20.55 -9.16 -15.25
C LYS A 190 -20.49 -10.12 -14.06
N ILE A 191 -21.62 -10.74 -13.69
CA ILE A 191 -21.66 -11.75 -12.61
C ILE A 191 -20.73 -12.93 -12.94
N LEU A 192 -20.71 -13.41 -14.18
CA LEU A 192 -19.80 -14.50 -14.58
C LEU A 192 -18.32 -14.12 -14.46
N ILE A 193 -17.97 -12.90 -14.82
CA ILE A 193 -16.60 -12.39 -14.65
C ILE A 193 -16.24 -12.29 -13.17
N ASP A 194 -17.13 -11.75 -12.34
CA ASP A 194 -16.90 -11.61 -10.88
C ASP A 194 -16.73 -13.00 -10.24
N GLN A 195 -17.57 -13.98 -10.58
CA GLN A 195 -17.43 -15.38 -10.12
C GLN A 195 -16.12 -16.02 -10.58
N THR A 196 -15.71 -15.77 -11.82
CA THR A 196 -14.42 -16.26 -12.33
C THR A 196 -13.26 -15.69 -11.56
N ILE A 197 -13.28 -14.40 -11.25
CA ILE A 197 -12.27 -13.73 -10.42
C ILE A 197 -12.22 -14.35 -9.02
N GLU A 198 -13.36 -14.55 -8.37
CA GLU A 198 -13.44 -15.17 -7.03
C GLU A 198 -12.87 -16.59 -7.04
N ASN A 199 -13.21 -17.40 -8.04
CA ASN A 199 -12.69 -18.77 -8.18
C ASN A 199 -11.15 -18.78 -8.35
N PHE A 200 -10.59 -17.87 -9.15
CA PHE A 200 -9.14 -17.76 -9.29
C PHE A 200 -8.47 -17.34 -7.99
N GLN A 201 -9.03 -16.39 -7.25
CA GLN A 201 -8.47 -15.99 -5.95
C GLN A 201 -8.48 -17.16 -4.95
N ALA A 202 -9.57 -17.92 -4.91
CA ALA A 202 -9.68 -19.09 -4.04
C ALA A 202 -8.70 -20.21 -4.41
N LEU A 203 -8.53 -20.50 -5.71
CA LEU A 203 -7.66 -21.57 -6.23
C LEU A 203 -6.19 -21.39 -5.81
N TYR A 204 -5.71 -20.16 -5.69
CA TYR A 204 -4.31 -19.86 -5.39
C TYR A 204 -4.06 -19.43 -3.93
N SER A 205 -5.08 -19.49 -3.06
CA SER A 205 -4.98 -18.97 -1.67
C SER A 205 -4.00 -19.69 -0.77
N ASP A 206 -3.72 -20.99 -1.02
CA ASP A 206 -2.92 -21.84 -0.11
C ASP A 206 -1.41 -21.56 -0.18
N ASN A 207 -0.91 -21.13 -1.34
CA ASN A 207 0.53 -20.95 -1.60
C ASN A 207 0.96 -19.49 -1.76
N CYS A 208 0.04 -18.60 -2.03
CA CYS A 208 0.30 -17.18 -2.25
C CYS A 208 -0.95 -16.36 -1.96
N ARG A 209 -0.78 -15.03 -1.92
CA ARG A 209 -1.93 -14.14 -1.91
C ARG A 209 -2.17 -13.63 -3.32
N VAL A 210 -3.40 -13.82 -3.80
CA VAL A 210 -3.86 -13.28 -5.08
C VAL A 210 -5.01 -12.34 -4.82
N TYR A 211 -4.92 -11.11 -5.38
CA TYR A 211 -6.00 -10.15 -5.35
C TYR A 211 -6.26 -9.64 -6.76
N ILE A 212 -7.46 -9.91 -7.27
CA ILE A 212 -7.86 -9.59 -8.63
C ILE A 212 -9.03 -8.63 -8.57
N ARG A 213 -8.96 -7.55 -9.35
CA ARG A 213 -10.07 -6.60 -9.45
C ARG A 213 -10.13 -5.92 -10.81
N PRO A 214 -11.32 -5.61 -11.33
CA PRO A 214 -11.47 -4.68 -12.43
C PRO A 214 -10.98 -3.27 -12.07
N SER A 215 -10.42 -2.55 -13.04
CA SER A 215 -10.10 -1.14 -12.87
C SER A 215 -11.37 -0.30 -12.85
N GLY A 216 -11.39 0.70 -11.95
CA GLY A 216 -12.50 1.65 -11.86
C GLY A 216 -12.60 2.62 -13.04
N THR A 217 -11.50 2.89 -13.73
CA THR A 217 -11.38 3.96 -14.75
C THR A 217 -10.95 3.47 -16.11
N GLU A 218 -10.22 2.37 -16.18
CA GLU A 218 -9.59 1.85 -17.40
C GLU A 218 -10.18 0.49 -17.79
N PRO A 219 -10.17 0.10 -19.08
CA PRO A 219 -10.61 -1.22 -19.53
C PRO A 219 -9.52 -2.28 -19.25
N LEU A 220 -9.30 -2.59 -17.98
CA LEU A 220 -8.31 -3.58 -17.57
C LEU A 220 -8.70 -4.26 -16.26
N ILE A 221 -8.12 -5.42 -16.02
CA ILE A 221 -8.16 -6.14 -14.74
C ILE A 221 -6.77 -6.08 -14.11
N ARG A 222 -6.72 -5.75 -12.84
CA ARG A 222 -5.50 -5.71 -12.04
C ARG A 222 -5.38 -7.01 -11.26
N VAL A 223 -4.23 -7.65 -11.39
CA VAL A 223 -3.87 -8.90 -10.71
C VAL A 223 -2.65 -8.63 -9.84
N LEU A 224 -2.82 -8.64 -8.53
CA LEU A 224 -1.74 -8.60 -7.55
C LEU A 224 -1.44 -10.02 -7.11
N VAL A 225 -0.18 -10.40 -7.14
CA VAL A 225 0.33 -11.68 -6.63
C VAL A 225 1.42 -11.40 -5.62
N GLU A 226 1.34 -12.05 -4.46
CA GLU A 226 2.37 -12.02 -3.40
C GLU A 226 2.74 -13.47 -3.05
N ALA A 227 4.03 -13.77 -2.98
CA ALA A 227 4.54 -15.09 -2.62
C ALA A 227 5.89 -14.99 -1.89
N LYS A 228 6.44 -16.13 -1.48
CA LYS A 228 7.64 -16.21 -0.64
C LYS A 228 8.91 -15.65 -1.30
N ASN A 229 9.01 -15.74 -2.62
CA ASN A 229 10.18 -15.28 -3.37
C ASN A 229 9.78 -14.72 -4.74
N HIS A 230 10.71 -14.00 -5.38
CA HIS A 230 10.50 -13.35 -6.67
C HIS A 230 10.24 -14.32 -7.83
N GLU A 231 10.81 -15.53 -7.78
CA GLU A 231 10.62 -16.55 -8.82
C GLU A 231 9.17 -17.04 -8.80
N GLU A 232 8.66 -17.41 -7.63
CA GLU A 232 7.25 -17.79 -7.45
C GLU A 232 6.28 -16.69 -7.86
N VAL A 233 6.53 -15.44 -7.45
CA VAL A 233 5.69 -14.29 -7.84
C VAL A 233 5.63 -14.14 -9.36
N ASN A 234 6.78 -14.24 -10.06
CA ASN A 234 6.83 -14.09 -11.52
C ASN A 234 6.12 -15.23 -12.24
N SER A 235 6.36 -16.47 -11.80
CA SER A 235 5.73 -17.68 -12.36
C SER A 235 4.20 -17.62 -12.19
N LEU A 236 3.74 -17.44 -10.95
CA LEU A 236 2.32 -17.38 -10.62
C LEU A 236 1.61 -16.20 -11.28
N SER A 237 2.23 -15.01 -11.29
CA SER A 237 1.66 -13.86 -11.97
C SER A 237 1.44 -14.12 -13.45
N SER A 238 2.41 -14.74 -14.14
CA SER A 238 2.30 -15.08 -15.55
C SER A 238 1.23 -16.15 -15.81
N GLU A 239 1.21 -17.19 -14.99
CA GLU A 239 0.22 -18.27 -15.07
C GLU A 239 -1.21 -17.74 -14.88
N ILE A 240 -1.44 -17.01 -13.78
CA ILE A 240 -2.76 -16.49 -13.41
C ILE A 240 -3.26 -15.51 -14.47
N THR A 241 -2.41 -14.58 -14.91
CA THR A 241 -2.84 -13.58 -15.91
C THR A 241 -3.21 -14.22 -17.23
N ASN A 242 -2.44 -15.20 -17.70
CA ASN A 242 -2.72 -15.91 -18.96
C ASN A 242 -4.02 -16.72 -18.87
N LYS A 243 -4.18 -17.52 -17.82
CA LYS A 243 -5.39 -18.32 -17.62
C LYS A 243 -6.63 -17.44 -17.45
N LEU A 244 -6.56 -16.40 -16.61
CA LEU A 244 -7.67 -15.49 -16.39
C LEU A 244 -8.09 -14.76 -17.67
N PHE A 245 -7.13 -14.31 -18.48
CA PHE A 245 -7.41 -13.69 -19.77
C PHE A 245 -8.17 -14.62 -20.73
N LEU A 246 -7.75 -15.89 -20.80
CA LEU A 246 -8.42 -16.89 -21.63
C LEU A 246 -9.85 -17.17 -21.18
N GLU A 247 -10.07 -17.32 -19.87
CA GLU A 247 -11.41 -17.59 -19.33
C GLU A 247 -12.35 -16.39 -19.52
N ILE A 248 -11.86 -15.17 -19.31
CA ILE A 248 -12.67 -13.97 -19.55
C ILE A 248 -13.06 -13.82 -21.02
N ASN A 249 -12.14 -14.09 -21.94
CA ASN A 249 -12.45 -14.06 -23.38
C ASN A 249 -13.48 -15.10 -23.79
N LYS A 250 -13.51 -16.31 -23.18
CA LYS A 250 -14.57 -17.30 -23.40
C LYS A 250 -15.96 -16.84 -22.94
N ILE A 251 -16.02 -16.01 -21.90
CA ILE A 251 -17.30 -15.49 -21.38
C ILE A 251 -17.85 -14.39 -22.30
N ILE A 252 -16.98 -13.67 -22.99
CA ILE A 252 -17.34 -12.52 -23.84
C ILE A 252 -17.71 -12.95 -25.28
N ASN A 253 -17.03 -13.97 -25.82
CA ASN A 253 -17.27 -14.51 -27.14
C ASN A 253 -18.40 -15.56 -27.11
#